data_e06a8fb4de1308fdb55fcc885d262e39
#
_entry.id   e06a8fb4de1308fdb55fcc885d262e39
#
_cell.length_a   1.000
_cell.length_b   1.000
_cell.length_c   1.000
_cell.angle_alpha   90.00
_cell.angle_beta   90.00
_cell.angle_gamma   90.00
#
_symmetry.space_group_name_H-M   'P 1'
#
loop_
_entity.id
_entity.type
_entity.pdbx_description
1 polymer ?
#
loop_
_entity_poly.entity_id
_entity_poly.type
_entity_poly.pdbx_seq_one_letter_code
_entity_poly.pdbx_strand_id
1 'polypeptide(L)'
;SSDVCSSDLQQRAHIRILYDKYIDQISRRQGVSQGMLFPDIVQFPLSEVAILQEIMEDLSFLGFELTDLGGGSYAINGVPAGIEGLNPIDLIQNMVHTAMEKGGKVKEEVQSILALTLAKAAAIVPGQVLTNEEMTGLVDGLFAVATPNYTPDGKTVLSVINEDDLEKLFK
;
A
#
# COMPACT_ATOMS: atom_id res chain seq x y z
N SER A 1 -20.36 18.08 4.49
CA SER A 1 -20.05 16.92 5.35
C SER A 1 -20.26 15.57 4.65
N SER A 2 -21.17 15.48 3.66
CA SER A 2 -21.35 14.26 2.87
C SER A 2 -20.14 13.94 1.97
N ASP A 3 -19.48 14.96 1.43
CA ASP A 3 -18.34 14.78 0.52
C ASP A 3 -17.10 14.22 1.23
N VAL A 4 -16.88 14.61 2.48
CA VAL A 4 -15.76 14.08 3.30
C VAL A 4 -15.97 12.59 3.62
N CYS A 5 -17.18 12.20 3.97
CA CYS A 5 -17.49 10.81 4.28
C CYS A 5 -17.33 9.90 3.04
N SER A 6 -17.75 10.39 1.87
CA SER A 6 -17.60 9.68 0.59
C SER A 6 -16.12 9.51 0.21
N SER A 7 -15.31 10.54 0.33
CA SER A 7 -13.89 10.50 -0.04
C SER A 7 -13.07 9.57 0.86
N ASP A 8 -13.36 9.53 2.17
CA ASP A 8 -12.72 8.61 3.10
C ASP A 8 -13.03 7.14 2.78
N LEU A 9 -14.27 6.84 2.37
CA LEU A 9 -14.66 5.49 1.95
C LEU A 9 -13.95 5.06 0.65
N GLN A 10 -13.80 5.97 -0.31
CA GLN A 10 -13.06 5.72 -1.54
C GLN A 10 -11.59 5.38 -1.24
N GLN A 11 -10.94 6.15 -0.36
CA GLN A 11 -9.57 5.86 0.06
C GLN A 11 -9.45 4.50 0.76
N ARG A 12 -10.36 4.19 1.69
CA ARG A 12 -10.36 2.91 2.41
C ARG A 12 -10.55 1.72 1.48
N ALA A 13 -11.47 1.84 0.52
CA ALA A 13 -11.69 0.82 -0.51
C ALA A 13 -10.42 0.62 -1.35
N HIS A 14 -9.78 1.69 -1.79
CA HIS A 14 -8.55 1.61 -2.57
C HIS A 14 -7.38 1.02 -1.77
N ILE A 15 -7.22 1.37 -0.49
CA ILE A 15 -6.23 0.75 0.40
C ILE A 15 -6.46 -0.77 0.48
N ARG A 16 -7.69 -1.23 0.62
CA ARG A 16 -8.01 -2.66 0.67
C ARG A 16 -7.61 -3.37 -0.62
N ILE A 17 -7.97 -2.83 -1.76
CA ILE A 17 -7.66 -3.38 -3.08
C ILE A 17 -6.14 -3.46 -3.29
N LEU A 18 -5.43 -2.36 -3.01
CA LEU A 18 -3.97 -2.30 -3.20
C LEU A 18 -3.24 -3.24 -2.25
N TYR A 19 -3.67 -3.32 -0.99
CA TYR A 19 -3.09 -4.24 -0.02
C TYR A 19 -3.18 -5.69 -0.48
N ASP A 20 -4.37 -6.13 -0.89
CA ASP A 20 -4.57 -7.51 -1.35
C ASP A 20 -3.76 -7.79 -2.62
N LYS A 21 -3.64 -6.82 -3.54
CA LYS A 21 -2.76 -6.89 -4.71
C LYS A 21 -1.29 -7.08 -4.30
N TYR A 22 -0.80 -6.29 -3.35
CA TYR A 22 0.60 -6.37 -2.92
C TYR A 22 0.90 -7.65 -2.14
N ILE A 23 0.00 -8.14 -1.31
CA ILE A 23 0.13 -9.44 -0.65
C ILE A 23 0.17 -10.57 -1.66
N ASP A 24 -0.67 -10.52 -2.70
CA ASP A 24 -0.64 -11.51 -3.79
C ASP A 24 0.69 -11.48 -4.55
N GLN A 25 1.23 -10.30 -4.86
CA GLN A 25 2.54 -10.16 -5.50
C GLN A 25 3.67 -10.75 -4.66
N ILE A 26 3.70 -10.48 -3.35
CA ILE A 26 4.68 -11.08 -2.44
C ILE A 26 4.53 -12.60 -2.38
N SER A 27 3.31 -13.10 -2.26
CA SER A 27 3.01 -14.53 -2.17
C SER A 27 3.42 -15.30 -3.43
N ARG A 28 3.21 -14.69 -4.60
CA ARG A 28 3.60 -15.27 -5.91
C ARG A 28 5.06 -15.01 -6.26
N ARG A 29 5.76 -14.18 -5.50
CA ARG A 29 7.11 -13.71 -5.79
C ARG A 29 7.24 -13.06 -7.18
N GLN A 30 6.24 -12.29 -7.56
CA GLN A 30 6.11 -11.64 -8.86
C GLN A 30 5.87 -10.14 -8.68
N GLY A 31 6.95 -9.37 -8.60
CA GLY A 31 6.91 -7.91 -8.62
C GLY A 31 6.84 -7.37 -10.05
N VAL A 32 6.08 -6.31 -10.25
CA VAL A 32 6.10 -5.52 -11.48
C VAL A 32 6.78 -4.20 -11.17
N SER A 33 7.97 -4.01 -11.74
CA SER A 33 8.77 -2.81 -11.57
C SER A 33 8.68 -1.92 -12.82
N GLN A 34 8.63 -0.63 -12.58
CA GLN A 34 8.84 0.40 -13.60
C GLN A 34 10.24 0.97 -13.43
N GLY A 35 11.10 0.75 -14.42
CA GLY A 35 12.47 1.26 -14.41
C GLY A 35 12.55 2.78 -14.40
N MET A 36 13.46 3.33 -13.62
CA MET A 36 13.72 4.76 -13.56
C MET A 36 14.83 5.12 -14.56
N LEU A 37 14.63 6.22 -15.32
CA LEU A 37 15.66 6.73 -16.25
C LEU A 37 16.88 7.27 -15.49
N PHE A 38 16.64 7.86 -14.33
CA PHE A 38 17.68 8.37 -13.44
C PHE A 38 17.45 7.75 -12.06
N PRO A 39 18.35 6.84 -11.62
CA PRO A 39 18.25 6.24 -10.30
C PRO A 39 18.37 7.29 -9.20
N ASP A 40 17.50 7.20 -8.19
CA ASP A 40 17.65 7.96 -6.96
C ASP A 40 18.62 7.27 -6.01
N ILE A 41 19.40 8.05 -5.28
CA ILE A 41 20.32 7.51 -4.26
C ILE A 41 19.75 7.80 -2.87
N VAL A 42 19.61 6.75 -2.08
CA VAL A 42 19.16 6.82 -0.69
C VAL A 42 20.26 6.34 0.24
N GLN A 43 20.43 7.07 1.36
CA GLN A 43 21.38 6.71 2.41
C GLN A 43 20.63 6.24 3.65
N PHE A 44 20.99 5.05 4.15
CA PHE A 44 20.44 4.51 5.39
C PHE A 44 21.48 4.52 6.51
N PRO A 45 21.07 4.84 7.75
CA PRO A 45 21.90 4.60 8.94
C PRO A 45 22.23 3.10 9.05
N LEU A 46 23.39 2.77 9.61
CA LEU A 46 23.82 1.38 9.78
C LEU A 46 22.82 0.53 10.59
N SER A 47 22.08 1.16 11.51
CA SER A 47 21.03 0.49 12.29
C SER A 47 19.84 0.02 11.43
N GLU A 48 19.59 0.67 10.31
CA GLU A 48 18.49 0.34 9.40
C GLU A 48 18.91 -0.59 8.26
N VAL A 49 20.22 -0.64 7.94
CA VAL A 49 20.74 -1.49 6.85
C VAL A 49 20.43 -2.97 7.07
N ALA A 50 20.51 -3.45 8.30
CA ALA A 50 20.20 -4.85 8.62
C ALA A 50 18.74 -5.19 8.30
N ILE A 51 17.80 -4.33 8.68
CA ILE A 51 16.38 -4.50 8.37
C ILE A 51 16.13 -4.37 6.87
N LEU A 52 16.75 -3.38 6.21
CA LEU A 52 16.64 -3.23 4.77
C LEU A 52 17.07 -4.50 4.03
N GLN A 53 18.18 -5.11 4.43
CA GLN A 53 18.66 -6.36 3.82
C GLN A 53 17.69 -7.52 4.04
N GLU A 54 17.06 -7.62 5.21
CA GLU A 54 16.04 -8.65 5.49
C GLU A 54 14.79 -8.49 4.62
N ILE A 55 14.35 -7.27 4.34
CA ILE A 55 13.16 -6.99 3.54
C ILE A 55 13.42 -6.76 2.06
N MET A 56 14.69 -6.78 1.61
CA MET A 56 15.08 -6.48 0.23
C MET A 56 14.35 -7.33 -0.79
N GLU A 57 14.23 -8.63 -0.51
CA GLU A 57 13.51 -9.57 -1.38
C GLU A 57 12.01 -9.21 -1.47
N ASP A 58 11.38 -8.90 -0.34
CA ASP A 58 9.96 -8.52 -0.30
C ASP A 58 9.73 -7.17 -1.01
N LEU A 59 10.65 -6.22 -0.88
CA LEU A 59 10.62 -4.97 -1.65
C LEU A 59 10.68 -5.22 -3.16
N SER A 60 11.50 -6.18 -3.60
CA SER A 60 11.59 -6.55 -5.02
C SER A 60 10.27 -7.15 -5.53
N PHE A 61 9.58 -7.94 -4.72
CA PHE A 61 8.24 -8.49 -5.06
C PHE A 61 7.15 -7.41 -5.06
N LEU A 62 7.36 -6.31 -4.36
CA LEU A 62 6.48 -5.13 -4.45
C LEU A 62 6.77 -4.25 -5.66
N GLY A 63 7.89 -4.46 -6.35
CA GLY A 63 8.27 -3.74 -7.55
C GLY A 63 9.39 -2.70 -7.37
N PHE A 64 10.05 -2.66 -6.21
CA PHE A 64 11.25 -1.84 -6.02
C PHE A 64 12.49 -2.58 -6.50
N GLU A 65 13.35 -1.89 -7.25
CA GLU A 65 14.65 -2.41 -7.64
C GLU A 65 15.75 -1.58 -6.98
N LEU A 66 16.44 -2.19 -6.03
CA LEU A 66 17.50 -1.56 -5.26
C LEU A 66 18.84 -2.20 -5.56
N THR A 67 19.88 -1.38 -5.69
CA THR A 67 21.27 -1.83 -5.83
C THR A 67 22.09 -1.28 -4.65
N ASP A 68 22.78 -2.16 -3.93
CA ASP A 68 23.69 -1.79 -2.85
C ASP A 68 24.95 -1.16 -3.45
N LEU A 69 25.24 0.07 -3.04
CA LEU A 69 26.44 0.83 -3.45
C LEU A 69 27.53 0.79 -2.37
N GLY A 70 27.25 0.14 -1.24
CA GLY A 70 28.15 0.10 -0.09
C GLY A 70 27.97 1.28 0.88
N GLY A 71 28.41 1.07 2.12
CA GLY A 71 28.36 2.11 3.15
C GLY A 71 26.96 2.58 3.57
N GLY A 72 25.93 1.77 3.33
CA GLY A 72 24.55 2.12 3.60
C GLY A 72 23.86 2.94 2.49
N SER A 73 24.56 3.13 1.34
CA SER A 73 23.99 3.79 0.17
C SER A 73 23.35 2.77 -0.77
N TYR A 74 22.17 3.10 -1.29
CA TYR A 74 21.43 2.26 -2.24
C TYR A 74 20.92 3.11 -3.41
N ALA A 75 21.03 2.56 -4.62
CA ALA A 75 20.41 3.13 -5.80
C ALA A 75 19.03 2.52 -6.01
N ILE A 76 18.01 3.37 -6.21
CA ILE A 76 16.67 2.97 -6.59
C ILE A 76 16.59 3.03 -8.11
N ASN A 77 16.60 1.87 -8.76
CA ASN A 77 16.58 1.74 -10.22
C ASN A 77 15.16 1.53 -10.78
N GLY A 78 14.25 1.06 -9.96
CA GLY A 78 12.87 0.80 -10.32
C GLY A 78 11.92 0.93 -9.15
N VAL A 79 10.69 1.24 -9.45
CA VAL A 79 9.60 1.46 -8.49
C VAL A 79 8.34 0.74 -8.92
N PRO A 80 7.40 0.42 -8.00
CA PRO A 80 6.10 -0.11 -8.37
C PRO A 80 5.36 0.82 -9.33
N ALA A 81 4.64 0.26 -10.31
CA ALA A 81 3.72 1.05 -11.11
C ALA A 81 2.56 1.58 -10.25
N GLY A 82 2.09 2.79 -10.53
CA GLY A 82 0.98 3.43 -9.81
C GLY A 82 1.40 4.28 -8.61
N ILE A 83 2.72 4.54 -8.45
CA ILE A 83 3.24 5.46 -7.43
C ILE A 83 3.84 6.74 -8.05
N GLU A 84 3.46 7.06 -9.27
CA GLU A 84 3.90 8.26 -9.98
C GLU A 84 3.54 9.51 -9.13
N GLY A 85 4.51 10.38 -8.95
CA GLY A 85 4.35 11.58 -8.13
C GLY A 85 4.67 11.40 -6.63
N LEU A 86 4.93 10.19 -6.16
CA LEU A 86 5.49 9.94 -4.84
C LEU A 86 7.02 10.00 -4.89
N ASN A 87 7.63 10.41 -3.76
CA ASN A 87 9.07 10.37 -3.61
C ASN A 87 9.51 8.94 -3.23
N PRO A 88 10.26 8.21 -4.09
CA PRO A 88 10.64 6.85 -3.80
C PRO A 88 11.56 6.72 -2.57
N ILE A 89 12.41 7.72 -2.34
CA ILE A 89 13.33 7.75 -1.18
C ILE A 89 12.53 7.76 0.11
N ASP A 90 11.60 8.74 0.24
CA ASP A 90 10.75 8.88 1.44
C ASP A 90 9.91 7.63 1.67
N LEU A 91 9.41 7.03 0.59
CA LEU A 91 8.56 5.83 0.66
C LEU A 91 9.35 4.63 1.19
N ILE A 92 10.54 4.35 0.66
CA ILE A 92 11.37 3.23 1.11
C ILE A 92 11.87 3.47 2.54
N GLN A 93 12.27 4.68 2.88
CA GLN A 93 12.67 5.02 4.25
C GLN A 93 11.53 4.79 5.24
N ASN A 94 10.31 5.21 4.89
CA ASN A 94 9.12 4.97 5.73
C ASN A 94 8.81 3.47 5.87
N MET A 95 8.96 2.68 4.80
CA MET A 95 8.75 1.24 4.84
C MET A 95 9.76 0.54 5.75
N VAL A 96 11.05 0.88 5.64
CA VAL A 96 12.12 0.35 6.50
C VAL A 96 11.87 0.73 7.96
N HIS A 97 11.57 1.99 8.23
CA HIS A 97 11.30 2.49 9.57
C HIS A 97 10.07 1.80 10.20
N THR A 98 8.99 1.67 9.45
CA THR A 98 7.77 0.99 9.92
C THR A 98 8.01 -0.51 10.16
N ALA A 99 8.80 -1.17 9.31
CA ALA A 99 9.20 -2.56 9.52
C ALA A 99 10.05 -2.73 10.78
N MET A 100 10.94 -1.77 11.06
CA MET A 100 11.78 -1.78 12.26
C MET A 100 10.96 -1.57 13.54
N GLU A 101 9.99 -0.65 13.53
CA GLU A 101 9.17 -0.32 14.71
C GLU A 101 8.10 -1.35 15.01
N LYS A 102 7.43 -1.88 13.99
CA LYS A 102 6.23 -2.71 14.10
C LYS A 102 6.45 -4.15 13.66
N GLY A 103 7.55 -4.41 12.97
CA GLY A 103 7.88 -5.73 12.47
C GLY A 103 8.16 -6.70 13.61
N GLY A 104 7.38 -7.78 13.67
CA GLY A 104 7.67 -8.93 14.50
C GLY A 104 8.81 -9.78 13.89
N LYS A 105 9.11 -10.90 14.56
CA LYS A 105 10.05 -11.89 14.04
C LYS A 105 9.43 -12.79 12.94
N VAL A 106 8.14 -12.64 12.68
CA VAL A 106 7.38 -13.45 11.73
C VAL A 106 7.37 -12.76 10.37
N LYS A 107 7.84 -13.45 9.35
CA LYS A 107 7.99 -12.90 8.00
C LYS A 107 6.65 -12.37 7.45
N GLU A 108 5.57 -13.09 7.68
CA GLU A 108 4.23 -12.72 7.23
C GLU A 108 3.73 -11.40 7.85
N GLU A 109 4.12 -11.12 9.09
CA GLU A 109 3.80 -9.83 9.73
C GLU A 109 4.54 -8.68 9.06
N VAL A 110 5.82 -8.87 8.74
CA VAL A 110 6.64 -7.87 8.05
C VAL A 110 6.07 -7.62 6.65
N GLN A 111 5.74 -8.68 5.91
CA GLN A 111 5.13 -8.58 4.58
C GLN A 111 3.80 -7.82 4.62
N SER A 112 2.97 -8.09 5.61
CA SER A 112 1.70 -7.37 5.83
C SER A 112 1.93 -5.87 6.11
N ILE A 113 2.92 -5.53 6.91
CA ILE A 113 3.31 -4.14 7.21
C ILE A 113 3.78 -3.43 5.94
N LEU A 114 4.66 -4.05 5.15
CA LEU A 114 5.17 -3.48 3.91
C LEU A 114 4.04 -3.24 2.89
N ALA A 115 3.19 -4.24 2.69
CA ALA A 115 2.05 -4.14 1.78
C ALA A 115 1.06 -3.03 2.21
N LEU A 116 0.77 -2.93 3.51
CA LEU A 116 -0.13 -1.90 4.03
C LEU A 116 0.47 -0.49 3.93
N THR A 117 1.76 -0.34 4.23
CA THR A 117 2.46 0.95 4.14
C THR A 117 2.45 1.45 2.70
N LEU A 118 2.76 0.57 1.74
CA LEU A 118 2.73 0.91 0.32
C LEU A 118 1.29 1.21 -0.16
N ALA A 119 0.30 0.41 0.24
CA ALA A 119 -1.10 0.62 -0.11
C ALA A 119 -1.62 1.98 0.36
N LYS A 120 -1.29 2.37 1.59
CA LYS A 120 -1.67 3.69 2.14
C LYS A 120 -1.01 4.84 1.41
N ALA A 121 0.24 4.69 0.99
CA ALA A 121 0.96 5.71 0.25
C ALA A 121 0.43 5.87 -1.19
N ALA A 122 0.08 4.77 -1.84
CA ALA A 122 -0.36 4.74 -3.25
C ALA A 122 -1.87 4.94 -3.44
N ALA A 123 -2.67 4.88 -2.36
CA ALA A 123 -4.12 5.00 -2.44
C ALA A 123 -4.57 6.41 -2.82
N ILE A 124 -5.78 6.49 -3.37
CA ILE A 124 -6.50 7.74 -3.63
C ILE A 124 -6.48 8.61 -2.37
N VAL A 125 -6.11 9.89 -2.53
CA VAL A 125 -6.13 10.84 -1.42
C VAL A 125 -7.55 11.36 -1.16
N PRO A 126 -7.91 11.67 0.09
CA PRO A 126 -9.21 12.27 0.40
C PRO A 126 -9.44 13.55 -0.39
N GLY A 127 -10.64 13.69 -0.96
CA GLY A 127 -11.02 14.85 -1.79
C GLY A 127 -10.64 14.75 -3.26
N GLN A 128 -9.96 13.69 -3.70
CA GLN A 128 -9.71 13.45 -5.11
C GLN A 128 -11.03 13.14 -5.84
N VAL A 129 -11.29 13.89 -6.91
CA VAL A 129 -12.47 13.65 -7.76
C VAL A 129 -12.15 12.51 -8.73
N LEU A 130 -12.98 11.47 -8.69
CA LEU A 130 -12.87 10.32 -9.58
C LEU A 130 -13.83 10.45 -10.76
N THR A 131 -13.39 9.97 -11.92
CA THR A 131 -14.28 9.77 -13.08
C THR A 131 -15.23 8.59 -12.81
N ASN A 132 -16.30 8.49 -13.62
CA ASN A 132 -17.23 7.36 -13.52
C ASN A 132 -16.54 6.00 -13.76
N GLU A 133 -15.57 5.97 -14.67
CA GLU A 133 -14.79 4.76 -14.97
C GLU A 133 -13.91 4.36 -13.79
N GLU A 134 -13.24 5.33 -13.16
CA GLU A 134 -12.43 5.09 -11.95
C GLU A 134 -13.29 4.63 -10.76
N MET A 135 -14.47 5.22 -10.58
CA MET A 135 -15.42 4.80 -9.54
C MET A 135 -15.92 3.38 -9.78
N THR A 136 -16.27 3.03 -11.01
CA THR A 136 -16.70 1.67 -11.37
C THR A 136 -15.57 0.68 -11.15
N GLY A 137 -14.35 0.99 -11.59
CA GLY A 137 -13.19 0.14 -11.35
C GLY A 137 -12.88 -0.07 -9.86
N LEU A 138 -13.07 0.97 -9.04
CA LEU A 138 -12.90 0.87 -7.59
C LEU A 138 -13.95 -0.06 -6.95
N VAL A 139 -15.22 0.05 -7.35
CA VAL A 139 -16.29 -0.82 -6.85
C VAL A 139 -16.06 -2.27 -7.27
N ASP A 140 -15.78 -2.51 -8.55
CA ASP A 140 -15.52 -3.84 -9.09
C ASP A 140 -14.29 -4.47 -8.41
N GLY A 141 -13.23 -3.70 -8.22
CA GLY A 141 -12.02 -4.15 -7.50
C GLY A 141 -12.32 -4.49 -6.05
N LEU A 142 -13.14 -3.70 -5.34
CA LEU A 142 -13.49 -3.96 -3.96
C LEU A 142 -14.29 -5.27 -3.80
N PHE A 143 -15.23 -5.53 -4.69
CA PHE A 143 -16.00 -6.77 -4.63
C PHE A 143 -15.25 -8.00 -5.13
N ALA A 144 -14.11 -7.82 -5.76
CA ALA A 144 -13.21 -8.92 -6.15
C ALA A 144 -12.30 -9.39 -5.03
N VAL A 145 -12.08 -8.61 -3.96
CA VAL A 145 -11.24 -9.01 -2.83
C VAL A 145 -11.99 -9.89 -1.84
N ALA A 146 -11.25 -10.71 -1.08
CA ALA A 146 -11.84 -11.67 -0.14
C ALA A 146 -12.56 -11.01 1.05
N THR A 147 -12.11 -9.83 1.49
CA THR A 147 -12.64 -9.11 2.66
C THR A 147 -12.94 -7.65 2.33
N PRO A 148 -14.01 -7.36 1.57
CA PRO A 148 -14.31 -6.00 1.11
C PRO A 148 -14.81 -5.07 2.23
N ASN A 149 -15.22 -5.60 3.36
CA ASN A 149 -15.89 -4.84 4.42
C ASN A 149 -14.96 -4.00 5.27
N TYR A 150 -13.67 -4.36 5.34
CA TYR A 150 -12.70 -3.72 6.22
C TYR A 150 -11.37 -3.47 5.51
N THR A 151 -10.71 -2.37 5.90
CA THR A 151 -9.29 -2.19 5.60
C THR A 151 -8.44 -3.20 6.37
N PRO A 152 -7.17 -3.44 5.98
CA PRO A 152 -6.29 -4.35 6.72
C PRO A 152 -6.06 -3.96 8.19
N ASP A 153 -6.15 -2.67 8.51
CA ASP A 153 -6.05 -2.12 9.87
C ASP A 153 -7.42 -1.96 10.55
N GLY A 154 -8.48 -2.61 10.03
CA GLY A 154 -9.76 -2.79 10.70
C GLY A 154 -10.78 -1.65 10.57
N LYS A 155 -10.53 -0.67 9.70
CA LYS A 155 -11.51 0.40 9.44
C LYS A 155 -12.61 -0.10 8.50
N THR A 156 -13.86 0.24 8.79
CA THR A 156 -15.00 -0.14 7.95
C THR A 156 -14.89 0.51 6.57
N VAL A 157 -15.07 -0.29 5.52
CA VAL A 157 -15.15 0.13 4.12
C VAL A 157 -16.60 0.12 3.67
N LEU A 158 -17.29 -1.01 3.85
CA LEU A 158 -18.71 -1.12 3.57
C LEU A 158 -19.41 -1.94 4.65
N SER A 159 -20.67 -1.64 4.85
CA SER A 159 -21.55 -2.35 5.77
C SER A 159 -22.86 -2.70 5.08
N VAL A 160 -23.37 -3.88 5.35
CA VAL A 160 -24.70 -4.30 4.88
C VAL A 160 -25.71 -3.90 5.94
N ILE A 161 -26.65 -3.04 5.56
CA ILE A 161 -27.79 -2.64 6.40
C ILE A 161 -29.00 -3.35 5.82
N ASN A 162 -29.69 -4.13 6.63
CA ASN A 162 -30.94 -4.74 6.21
C ASN A 162 -32.09 -3.72 6.18
N GLU A 163 -33.19 -4.06 5.50
CA GLU A 163 -34.30 -3.14 5.29
C GLU A 163 -34.94 -2.70 6.62
N ASP A 164 -35.08 -3.62 7.59
CA ASP A 164 -35.64 -3.34 8.91
C ASP A 164 -34.78 -2.31 9.70
N ASP A 165 -33.48 -2.39 9.59
CA ASP A 165 -32.56 -1.44 10.25
C ASP A 165 -32.59 -0.08 9.54
N LEU A 166 -32.75 -0.08 8.22
CA LEU A 166 -32.92 1.13 7.44
C LEU A 166 -34.21 1.88 7.83
N GLU A 167 -35.33 1.15 7.97
CA GLU A 167 -36.60 1.73 8.41
C GLU A 167 -36.53 2.36 9.81
N LYS A 168 -35.75 1.79 10.72
CA LYS A 168 -35.57 2.34 12.08
C LYS A 168 -34.86 3.70 12.07
N LEU A 169 -34.00 3.97 11.07
CA LEU A 169 -33.30 5.25 10.94
C LEU A 169 -34.22 6.41 10.55
N PHE A 170 -35.40 6.11 9.97
CA PHE A 170 -36.39 7.10 9.52
C PHE A 170 -37.62 7.20 10.43
N LYS A 171 -37.64 6.46 11.50
CA LYS A 171 -38.66 6.55 12.57
C LYS A 171 -38.13 7.34 13.75
#